data_aeb72d38b0034913e436af3e8c079b2a
#
_entry.id   aeb72d38b0034913e436af3e8c079b2a
#
_cell.length_a   1.000
_cell.length_b   1.000
_cell.length_c   1.000
_cell.angle_alpha   90.00
_cell.angle_beta   90.00
_cell.angle_gamma   90.00
#
_symmetry.space_group_name_H-M   'P 1'
#
loop_
_entity.id
_entity.type
_entity.pdbx_description
1 polymer ?
#
loop_
_entity_poly.entity_id
_entity_poly.type
_entity_poly.pdbx_seq_one_letter_code
_entity_poly.pdbx_strand_id
1 'polypeptide(L)'
;AVAEIGWSARQNMNFEDFRPRAVKIVDRMIEEGYTPFDLKNEIGNRPESKSDVEHLARGKKVTYVYPSFYYYPKYGAEGDITLTDGKRGTWTYADNRWQGFLGRGGVDVIIDLDEIQTIHSISADFMQICGPGVFMPCLVEIAVSADGENYTKIADIEHEIVVDELPSFKSFGWEGVTEARYIRYKAHRSKYSGF
;
A
#
# COMPACT_ATOMS: atom_id res chain seq x y z
N ALA A 1 8.62 -23.76 10.54
CA ALA A 1 9.66 -22.95 11.20
C ALA A 1 9.69 -23.18 12.70
N VAL A 2 8.58 -22.99 13.44
CA VAL A 2 8.56 -23.13 14.92
C VAL A 2 8.98 -24.54 15.34
N ALA A 3 8.47 -25.59 14.68
CA ALA A 3 8.86 -26.98 14.98
C ALA A 3 10.35 -27.21 14.71
N GLU A 4 10.88 -26.70 13.61
CA GLU A 4 12.31 -26.81 13.27
C GLU A 4 13.19 -26.17 14.34
N ILE A 5 12.82 -24.95 14.79
CA ILE A 5 13.56 -24.22 15.83
C ILE A 5 13.46 -24.95 17.19
N GLY A 6 12.33 -25.58 17.48
CA GLY A 6 12.09 -26.27 18.76
C GLY A 6 12.73 -27.66 18.86
N TRP A 7 12.98 -28.35 17.74
CA TRP A 7 13.40 -29.76 17.74
C TRP A 7 14.78 -30.02 17.16
N SER A 8 15.32 -29.05 16.37
CA SER A 8 16.65 -29.18 15.77
C SER A 8 17.72 -28.56 16.65
N ALA A 9 18.83 -29.25 16.83
CA ALA A 9 20.00 -28.66 17.47
C ALA A 9 20.50 -27.46 16.66
N ARG A 10 20.88 -26.37 17.31
CA ARG A 10 21.22 -25.10 16.67
C ARG A 10 22.27 -25.22 15.56
N GLN A 11 23.25 -26.11 15.73
CA GLN A 11 24.28 -26.40 14.73
C GLN A 11 23.75 -27.08 13.45
N ASN A 12 22.54 -27.67 13.52
CA ASN A 12 21.92 -28.38 12.40
C ASN A 12 20.86 -27.50 11.69
N MET A 13 20.65 -26.26 12.15
CA MET A 13 19.72 -25.33 11.54
C MET A 13 20.36 -24.73 10.29
N ASN A 14 19.81 -25.06 9.12
CA ASN A 14 20.24 -24.53 7.83
C ASN A 14 19.00 -24.10 7.05
N PHE A 15 18.91 -22.81 6.73
CA PHE A 15 17.78 -22.24 5.98
C PHE A 15 17.69 -22.79 4.56
N GLU A 16 18.81 -22.99 3.90
CA GLU A 16 18.87 -23.51 2.52
C GLU A 16 18.33 -24.95 2.43
N ASP A 17 18.53 -25.76 3.47
CA ASP A 17 17.95 -27.10 3.58
C ASP A 17 16.48 -27.05 4.04
N PHE A 18 16.14 -26.16 4.95
CA PHE A 18 14.79 -26.02 5.49
C PHE A 18 13.78 -25.52 4.43
N ARG A 19 14.15 -24.50 3.63
CA ARG A 19 13.24 -23.85 2.69
C ARG A 19 12.62 -24.80 1.66
N PRO A 20 13.39 -25.67 0.97
CA PRO A 20 12.80 -26.64 0.03
C PRO A 20 11.81 -27.62 0.69
N ARG A 21 12.07 -28.01 1.93
CA ARG A 21 11.15 -28.88 2.69
C ARG A 21 9.87 -28.14 3.05
N ALA A 22 9.96 -26.89 3.49
CA ALA A 22 8.82 -26.06 3.82
C ALA A 22 7.93 -25.80 2.58
N VAL A 23 8.52 -25.55 1.40
CA VAL A 23 7.77 -25.38 0.15
C VAL A 23 6.97 -26.64 -0.19
N LYS A 24 7.55 -27.84 -0.06
CA LYS A 24 6.82 -29.10 -0.30
C LYS A 24 5.64 -29.29 0.66
N ILE A 25 5.77 -28.85 1.91
CA ILE A 25 4.67 -28.91 2.90
C ILE A 25 3.56 -27.94 2.47
N VAL A 26 3.92 -26.73 2.04
CA VAL A 26 2.96 -25.74 1.53
C VAL A 26 2.20 -26.28 0.33
N ASP A 27 2.88 -26.89 -0.65
CA ASP A 27 2.23 -27.51 -1.80
C ASP A 27 1.21 -28.56 -1.39
N ARG A 28 1.58 -29.44 -0.46
CA ARG A 28 0.68 -30.46 0.08
C ARG A 28 -0.51 -29.86 0.81
N MET A 29 -0.33 -28.80 1.58
CA MET A 29 -1.44 -28.09 2.26
C MET A 29 -2.42 -27.51 1.23
N ILE A 30 -1.92 -26.96 0.12
CA ILE A 30 -2.76 -26.44 -0.97
C ILE A 30 -3.57 -27.59 -1.63
N GLU A 31 -2.94 -28.73 -1.89
CA GLU A 31 -3.60 -29.93 -2.44
C GLU A 31 -4.71 -30.45 -1.49
N GLU A 32 -4.54 -30.31 -0.18
CA GLU A 32 -5.49 -30.67 0.85
C GLU A 32 -6.58 -29.58 1.08
N GLY A 33 -6.56 -28.47 0.32
CA GLY A 33 -7.57 -27.40 0.35
C GLY A 33 -7.32 -26.31 1.39
N TYR A 34 -6.14 -26.27 2.02
CA TYR A 34 -5.75 -25.18 2.90
C TYR A 34 -5.22 -23.97 2.13
N THR A 35 -5.23 -22.79 2.74
CA THR A 35 -4.69 -21.53 2.19
C THR A 35 -3.45 -21.08 2.98
N PRO A 36 -2.31 -21.79 2.87
CA PRO A 36 -1.08 -21.41 3.56
C PRO A 36 -0.46 -20.16 2.91
N PHE A 37 0.49 -19.56 3.63
CA PHE A 37 1.31 -18.50 3.05
C PHE A 37 2.14 -19.04 1.87
N ASP A 38 2.14 -18.32 0.74
CA ASP A 38 2.87 -18.69 -0.47
C ASP A 38 4.38 -18.48 -0.32
N LEU A 39 5.10 -19.52 0.06
CA LEU A 39 6.55 -19.51 0.20
C LEU A 39 7.30 -19.46 -1.14
N LYS A 40 6.63 -19.67 -2.28
CA LYS A 40 7.26 -19.55 -3.60
C LYS A 40 7.26 -18.10 -4.08
N ASN A 41 6.30 -17.30 -3.59
CA ASN A 41 6.15 -15.89 -3.94
C ASN A 41 6.11 -15.00 -2.70
N GLU A 42 6.98 -15.27 -1.75
CA GLU A 42 7.05 -14.55 -0.48
C GLU A 42 7.36 -13.04 -0.62
N ILE A 43 8.00 -12.64 -1.72
CA ILE A 43 8.29 -11.24 -2.03
C ILE A 43 7.11 -10.58 -2.74
N GLY A 44 6.29 -11.35 -3.52
CA GLY A 44 5.30 -10.80 -4.43
C GLY A 44 4.03 -10.24 -3.77
N ASN A 45 3.59 -10.80 -2.64
CA ASN A 45 2.25 -10.61 -2.11
C ASN A 45 2.17 -9.75 -0.84
N ARG A 46 3.30 -9.44 -0.22
CA ARG A 46 3.34 -8.61 0.99
C ARG A 46 4.05 -7.30 0.72
N PRO A 47 3.44 -6.15 1.04
CA PRO A 47 4.10 -4.85 0.90
C PRO A 47 5.43 -4.79 1.65
N GLU A 48 5.48 -5.30 2.89
CA GLU A 48 6.68 -5.30 3.74
C GLU A 48 7.84 -6.17 3.22
N SER A 49 7.54 -7.12 2.32
CA SER A 49 8.57 -8.00 1.73
C SER A 49 9.16 -7.44 0.44
N LYS A 50 8.60 -6.34 -0.07
CA LYS A 50 9.11 -5.68 -1.28
C LYS A 50 10.22 -4.71 -0.91
N SER A 51 11.26 -4.67 -1.74
CA SER A 51 12.26 -3.60 -1.70
C SER A 51 11.61 -2.25 -1.95
N ASP A 52 12.34 -1.18 -1.67
CA ASP A 52 11.93 0.16 -2.05
C ASP A 52 11.56 0.22 -3.53
N VAL A 53 10.52 0.99 -3.86
CA VAL A 53 10.01 1.11 -5.22
C VAL A 53 10.58 2.35 -5.87
N GLU A 54 11.14 2.19 -7.07
CA GLU A 54 11.51 3.33 -7.92
C GLU A 54 10.30 3.77 -8.75
N HIS A 55 10.02 5.06 -8.72
CA HIS A 55 8.92 5.66 -9.48
C HIS A 55 9.17 7.16 -9.75
N LEU A 56 8.48 7.75 -10.74
CA LEU A 56 8.67 9.13 -11.16
C LEU A 56 8.46 10.16 -10.04
N ALA A 57 7.56 9.86 -9.11
CA ALA A 57 7.25 10.73 -7.97
C ALA A 57 8.20 10.56 -6.77
N ARG A 58 9.24 9.72 -6.84
CA ARG A 58 10.09 9.42 -5.68
C ARG A 58 10.75 10.67 -5.11
N GLY A 59 10.53 10.89 -3.80
CA GLY A 59 11.06 12.04 -3.07
C GLY A 59 10.41 13.38 -3.40
N LYS A 60 9.37 13.41 -4.24
CA LYS A 60 8.62 14.63 -4.51
C LYS A 60 7.74 14.99 -3.33
N LYS A 61 7.68 16.28 -3.01
CA LYS A 61 6.82 16.79 -1.96
C LYS A 61 5.35 16.69 -2.35
N VAL A 62 4.52 16.19 -1.44
CA VAL A 62 3.08 16.08 -1.63
C VAL A 62 2.39 17.34 -1.11
N THR A 63 1.50 17.92 -1.92
CA THR A 63 0.63 19.02 -1.52
C THR A 63 -0.76 18.49 -1.20
N TYR A 64 -1.23 18.69 0.04
CA TYR A 64 -2.58 18.34 0.47
C TYR A 64 -3.56 19.42 0.04
N VAL A 65 -4.60 19.05 -0.70
CA VAL A 65 -5.56 20.00 -1.32
C VAL A 65 -6.41 20.70 -0.28
N TYR A 66 -6.66 20.05 0.85
CA TYR A 66 -7.56 20.58 1.87
C TYR A 66 -6.98 20.36 3.27
N PRO A 67 -7.00 21.34 4.18
CA PRO A 67 -6.49 21.13 5.54
C PRO A 67 -7.16 19.98 6.28
N SER A 68 -8.45 19.69 5.98
CA SER A 68 -9.19 18.56 6.53
C SER A 68 -8.79 17.19 5.95
N PHE A 69 -7.98 17.18 4.90
CA PHE A 69 -7.39 15.96 4.30
C PHE A 69 -5.92 15.78 4.68
N TYR A 70 -5.41 16.61 5.56
CA TYR A 70 -4.06 16.47 6.08
C TYR A 70 -3.94 15.24 6.98
N TYR A 71 -2.82 14.57 6.94
CA TYR A 71 -2.57 13.39 7.79
C TYR A 71 -2.69 13.71 9.29
N TYR A 72 -2.99 12.72 10.08
CA TYR A 72 -2.98 12.86 11.53
C TYR A 72 -1.54 12.89 12.05
N PRO A 73 -1.10 13.90 12.83
CA PRO A 73 0.32 14.09 13.17
C PRO A 73 1.02 12.88 13.77
N LYS A 74 0.32 12.09 14.59
CA LYS A 74 0.85 10.87 15.20
C LYS A 74 1.17 9.77 14.16
N TYR A 75 0.51 9.81 13.00
CA TYR A 75 0.66 8.84 11.91
C TYR A 75 1.13 9.54 10.62
N GLY A 76 1.99 10.55 10.77
CA GLY A 76 2.50 11.33 9.66
C GLY A 76 3.74 10.73 9.00
N ALA A 77 4.35 9.72 9.61
CA ALA A 77 5.62 9.13 9.20
C ALA A 77 6.68 10.22 8.89
N GLU A 78 7.20 10.30 7.67
CA GLU A 78 8.18 11.31 7.24
C GLU A 78 7.52 12.60 6.70
N GLY A 79 6.23 12.84 7.01
CA GLY A 79 5.51 14.04 6.61
C GLY A 79 5.18 14.08 5.12
N ASP A 80 5.40 15.23 4.48
CA ASP A 80 4.95 15.49 3.11
C ASP A 80 5.63 14.65 2.02
N ILE A 81 6.64 13.86 2.36
CA ILE A 81 7.31 12.94 1.42
C ILE A 81 6.93 11.48 1.64
N THR A 82 6.18 11.14 2.69
CA THR A 82 5.84 9.75 3.03
C THR A 82 5.14 9.00 1.89
N LEU A 83 4.23 9.67 1.18
CA LEU A 83 3.49 9.04 0.09
C LEU A 83 4.33 8.85 -1.18
N THR A 84 5.54 9.38 -1.22
CA THR A 84 6.44 9.39 -2.39
C THR A 84 7.85 8.90 -2.07
N ASP A 85 8.11 8.43 -0.86
CA ASP A 85 9.44 8.00 -0.41
C ASP A 85 9.91 6.67 -1.01
N GLY A 86 9.01 5.96 -1.69
CA GLY A 86 9.28 4.66 -2.29
C GLY A 86 9.24 3.49 -1.31
N LYS A 87 9.00 3.74 -0.02
CA LYS A 87 8.91 2.68 0.99
C LYS A 87 7.49 2.11 1.05
N ARG A 88 7.39 0.81 1.12
CA ARG A 88 6.12 0.15 1.37
C ARG A 88 5.90 -0.07 2.86
N GLY A 89 4.68 0.12 3.32
CA GLY A 89 4.30 -0.13 4.70
C GLY A 89 4.27 -1.62 5.03
N THR A 90 4.43 -1.94 6.31
CA THR A 90 4.31 -3.31 6.84
C THR A 90 2.86 -3.62 7.21
N TRP A 91 2.63 -4.77 7.82
CA TRP A 91 1.30 -5.19 8.28
C TRP A 91 0.82 -4.47 9.55
N THR A 92 1.58 -3.50 10.06
CA THR A 92 1.18 -2.63 11.16
C THR A 92 1.15 -1.17 10.73
N TYR A 93 0.08 -0.46 11.05
CA TYR A 93 -0.05 0.97 10.75
C TYR A 93 0.86 1.89 11.59
N ALA A 94 1.56 1.32 12.57
CA ALA A 94 2.42 2.07 13.50
C ALA A 94 3.93 1.94 13.16
N ASP A 95 4.27 1.54 11.96
CA ASP A 95 5.65 1.28 11.52
C ASP A 95 6.41 2.51 11.00
N ASN A 96 5.79 3.68 11.01
CA ASN A 96 6.27 4.93 10.40
C ASN A 96 6.49 4.86 8.87
N ARG A 97 5.83 3.93 8.19
CA ARG A 97 5.81 3.84 6.72
C ARG A 97 4.43 4.13 6.14
N TRP A 98 3.38 3.95 6.94
CA TRP A 98 2.01 4.32 6.60
C TRP A 98 1.71 5.74 7.05
N GLN A 99 1.00 6.46 6.21
CA GLN A 99 0.42 7.74 6.59
C GLN A 99 -1.07 7.57 6.90
N GLY A 100 -1.51 8.06 8.06
CA GLY A 100 -2.86 7.87 8.57
C GLY A 100 -3.68 9.17 8.54
N PHE A 101 -4.95 9.06 8.13
CA PHE A 101 -5.88 10.18 7.95
C PHE A 101 -7.06 10.10 8.94
N LEU A 102 -6.74 9.85 10.19
CA LEU A 102 -7.73 9.70 11.28
C LEU A 102 -8.58 10.96 11.46
N GLY A 103 -9.91 10.80 11.48
CA GLY A 103 -10.84 11.91 11.62
C GLY A 103 -10.88 12.88 10.44
N ARG A 104 -10.41 12.45 9.28
CA ARG A 104 -10.32 13.26 8.06
C ARG A 104 -11.29 12.76 6.98
N GLY A 105 -11.47 13.54 5.93
CA GLY A 105 -12.34 13.20 4.79
C GLY A 105 -11.80 12.12 3.86
N GLY A 106 -10.57 11.68 4.09
CA GLY A 106 -9.82 10.77 3.24
C GLY A 106 -8.48 11.39 2.82
N VAL A 107 -7.98 11.01 1.67
CA VAL A 107 -6.75 11.54 1.05
C VAL A 107 -7.15 12.40 -0.14
N ASP A 108 -6.59 13.59 -0.28
CA ASP A 108 -6.68 14.42 -1.48
C ASP A 108 -5.37 15.18 -1.64
N VAL A 109 -4.54 14.72 -2.56
CA VAL A 109 -3.15 15.18 -2.71
C VAL A 109 -2.81 15.48 -4.16
N ILE A 110 -1.90 16.45 -4.33
CA ILE A 110 -1.28 16.77 -5.61
C ILE A 110 0.21 16.50 -5.50
N ILE A 111 0.75 15.85 -6.51
CA ILE A 111 2.18 15.58 -6.69
C ILE A 111 2.63 16.33 -7.93
N ASP A 112 3.66 17.16 -7.81
CA ASP A 112 4.35 17.82 -8.92
C ASP A 112 5.57 16.99 -9.30
N LEU A 113 5.62 16.54 -10.55
CA LEU A 113 6.75 15.77 -11.09
C LEU A 113 7.89 16.68 -11.61
N ASP A 114 7.78 18.00 -11.43
CA ASP A 114 8.66 19.09 -11.86
C ASP A 114 8.57 19.38 -13.37
N GLU A 115 8.38 18.40 -14.22
CA GLU A 115 8.23 18.52 -15.65
C GLU A 115 7.18 17.55 -16.20
N ILE A 116 6.77 17.71 -17.45
CA ILE A 116 5.85 16.78 -18.09
C ILE A 116 6.58 15.45 -18.30
N GLN A 117 5.97 14.38 -17.81
CA GLN A 117 6.46 13.01 -17.91
C GLN A 117 5.44 12.14 -18.65
N THR A 118 5.92 11.12 -19.35
CA THR A 118 5.07 10.04 -19.84
C THR A 118 4.82 9.07 -18.71
N ILE A 119 3.55 8.93 -18.33
CA ILE A 119 3.11 8.11 -17.19
C ILE A 119 2.38 6.88 -17.72
N HIS A 120 2.82 5.71 -17.28
CA HIS A 120 2.21 4.43 -17.66
C HIS A 120 1.31 3.84 -16.58
N SER A 121 1.55 4.18 -15.32
CA SER A 121 0.70 3.76 -14.20
C SER A 121 0.76 4.75 -13.06
N ILE A 122 -0.34 4.84 -12.32
CA ILE A 122 -0.46 5.63 -11.08
C ILE A 122 -1.15 4.72 -10.07
N SER A 123 -0.54 4.46 -8.92
CA SER A 123 -1.14 3.64 -7.87
C SER A 123 -0.68 4.05 -6.49
N ALA A 124 -1.52 3.74 -5.48
CA ALA A 124 -1.16 3.84 -4.08
C ALA A 124 -1.66 2.61 -3.32
N ASP A 125 -0.87 2.19 -2.32
CA ASP A 125 -1.22 1.06 -1.46
C ASP A 125 -2.03 1.54 -0.27
N PHE A 126 -3.01 0.75 0.11
CA PHE A 126 -3.85 0.96 1.29
C PHE A 126 -3.87 -0.28 2.16
N MET A 127 -4.01 -0.06 3.46
CA MET A 127 -4.15 -1.10 4.48
C MET A 127 -5.55 -1.05 5.08
N GLN A 128 -6.08 -2.22 5.45
CA GLN A 128 -7.25 -2.35 6.30
C GLN A 128 -6.94 -3.23 7.51
N ILE A 129 -7.26 -2.71 8.70
CA ILE A 129 -7.29 -3.45 9.97
C ILE A 129 -8.53 -2.96 10.71
N CYS A 130 -9.60 -3.73 10.68
CA CYS A 130 -10.92 -3.28 11.15
C CYS A 130 -10.97 -2.99 12.66
N GLY A 131 -10.28 -3.80 13.49
CA GLY A 131 -10.29 -3.64 14.94
C GLY A 131 -9.93 -2.24 15.43
N PRO A 132 -8.81 -1.64 15.01
CA PRO A 132 -8.46 -0.26 15.36
C PRO A 132 -9.14 0.81 14.48
N GLY A 133 -10.05 0.45 13.57
CA GLY A 133 -10.79 1.40 12.74
C GLY A 133 -10.04 1.88 11.48
N VAL A 134 -9.04 1.13 11.02
CA VAL A 134 -8.34 1.42 9.76
C VAL A 134 -9.07 0.75 8.61
N PHE A 135 -9.56 1.54 7.66
CA PHE A 135 -10.33 1.05 6.51
C PHE A 135 -9.76 1.54 5.18
N MET A 136 -9.93 0.73 4.15
CA MET A 136 -9.65 1.12 2.77
C MET A 136 -10.61 2.22 2.30
N PRO A 137 -10.26 2.98 1.24
CA PRO A 137 -11.17 3.94 0.63
C PRO A 137 -12.37 3.22 -0.03
N CYS A 138 -13.52 3.90 -0.10
CA CYS A 138 -14.67 3.41 -0.86
C CYS A 138 -14.67 3.84 -2.32
N LEU A 139 -13.94 4.91 -2.64
CA LEU A 139 -13.77 5.43 -4.00
C LEU A 139 -12.38 6.06 -4.10
N VAL A 140 -11.69 5.79 -5.21
CA VAL A 140 -10.45 6.48 -5.58
C VAL A 140 -10.64 7.18 -6.93
N GLU A 141 -10.35 8.48 -6.97
CA GLU A 141 -10.33 9.30 -8.17
C GLU A 141 -8.88 9.66 -8.50
N ILE A 142 -8.50 9.52 -9.77
CA ILE A 142 -7.18 9.91 -10.26
C ILE A 142 -7.37 10.91 -11.40
N ALA A 143 -6.69 12.05 -11.31
CA ALA A 143 -6.69 13.07 -12.34
C ALA A 143 -5.28 13.57 -12.61
N VAL A 144 -5.02 14.02 -13.81
CA VAL A 144 -3.72 14.50 -14.26
C VAL A 144 -3.84 15.88 -14.89
N SER A 145 -2.75 16.66 -14.83
CA SER A 145 -2.70 18.00 -15.41
C SER A 145 -1.29 18.31 -15.93
N ALA A 146 -1.22 19.13 -16.98
CA ALA A 146 0.04 19.68 -17.48
C ALA A 146 0.40 21.00 -16.78
N ASP A 147 -0.59 21.78 -16.34
CA ASP A 147 -0.43 23.15 -15.83
C ASP A 147 -0.70 23.31 -14.32
N GLY A 148 -1.25 22.27 -13.67
CA GLY A 148 -1.62 22.29 -12.26
C GLY A 148 -2.96 22.99 -11.96
N GLU A 149 -3.66 23.48 -12.96
CA GLU A 149 -4.95 24.17 -12.83
C GLU A 149 -6.07 23.35 -13.47
N ASN A 150 -5.85 22.87 -14.70
CA ASN A 150 -6.83 22.12 -15.48
C ASN A 150 -6.56 20.63 -15.36
N TYR A 151 -7.39 19.93 -14.58
CA TYR A 151 -7.26 18.48 -14.34
C TYR A 151 -8.22 17.68 -15.19
N THR A 152 -7.69 16.67 -15.86
CA THR A 152 -8.47 15.65 -16.55
C THR A 152 -8.52 14.38 -15.71
N LYS A 153 -9.73 13.96 -15.34
CA LYS A 153 -9.93 12.70 -14.62
C LYS A 153 -9.68 11.53 -15.56
N ILE A 154 -8.85 10.58 -15.12
CA ILE A 154 -8.47 9.38 -15.87
C ILE A 154 -8.94 8.07 -15.21
N ALA A 155 -9.31 8.11 -13.93
CA ALA A 155 -9.87 6.94 -13.25
C ALA A 155 -10.86 7.33 -12.15
N ASP A 156 -11.90 6.46 -12.01
CA ASP A 156 -12.81 6.32 -10.88
C ASP A 156 -12.82 4.85 -10.48
N ILE A 157 -12.41 4.53 -9.25
CA ILE A 157 -12.27 3.15 -8.78
C ILE A 157 -13.14 2.99 -7.54
N GLU A 158 -14.32 2.42 -7.72
CA GLU A 158 -15.20 2.08 -6.60
C GLU A 158 -14.69 0.84 -5.87
N HIS A 159 -14.88 0.82 -4.57
CA HIS A 159 -14.51 -0.31 -3.73
C HIS A 159 -15.55 -0.57 -2.65
N GLU A 160 -16.07 -1.77 -2.64
CA GLU A 160 -16.90 -2.28 -1.56
C GLU A 160 -16.00 -2.77 -0.41
N ILE A 161 -16.23 -2.23 0.78
CA ILE A 161 -15.47 -2.62 1.97
C ILE A 161 -16.09 -3.84 2.59
N VAL A 162 -15.29 -4.92 2.62
CA VAL A 162 -15.61 -6.13 3.37
C VAL A 162 -14.93 -6.02 4.75
N VAL A 163 -15.73 -6.05 5.81
CA VAL A 163 -15.23 -6.06 7.18
C VAL A 163 -14.71 -7.45 7.50
N ASP A 164 -13.41 -7.57 7.70
CA ASP A 164 -12.71 -8.82 8.05
C ASP A 164 -11.87 -8.59 9.31
N GLU A 165 -11.65 -9.65 10.06
CA GLU A 165 -10.78 -9.64 11.25
C GLU A 165 -9.28 -9.62 10.88
N LEU A 166 -8.94 -10.08 9.68
CA LEU A 166 -7.56 -10.15 9.21
C LEU A 166 -7.10 -8.83 8.57
N PRO A 167 -5.84 -8.43 8.78
CA PRO A 167 -5.25 -7.34 8.03
C PRO A 167 -5.24 -7.64 6.52
N SER A 168 -5.61 -6.67 5.73
CA SER A 168 -5.57 -6.78 4.27
C SER A 168 -4.91 -5.56 3.64
N PHE A 169 -4.36 -5.75 2.43
CA PHE A 169 -3.66 -4.75 1.65
C PHE A 169 -4.22 -4.73 0.23
N LYS A 170 -4.39 -3.54 -0.32
CA LYS A 170 -4.85 -3.38 -1.69
C LYS A 170 -4.19 -2.16 -2.32
N SER A 171 -3.76 -2.32 -3.56
CA SER A 171 -3.32 -1.22 -4.41
C SER A 171 -4.50 -0.73 -5.24
N PHE A 172 -4.71 0.59 -5.27
CA PHE A 172 -5.69 1.23 -6.14
C PHE A 172 -4.95 2.09 -7.14
N GLY A 173 -5.20 1.86 -8.42
CA GLY A 173 -4.44 2.55 -9.44
C GLY A 173 -5.06 2.48 -10.83
N TRP A 174 -4.41 3.19 -11.73
CA TRP A 174 -4.71 3.28 -13.16
C TRP A 174 -3.49 2.83 -13.96
N GLU A 175 -3.75 2.16 -15.07
CA GLU A 175 -2.75 1.78 -16.07
C GLU A 175 -3.19 2.32 -17.44
N GLY A 176 -2.23 2.85 -18.19
CA GLY A 176 -2.47 3.42 -19.51
C GLY A 176 -1.24 4.19 -20.01
N VAL A 177 -1.44 5.19 -20.86
CA VAL A 177 -0.40 6.12 -21.29
C VAL A 177 -0.98 7.53 -21.25
N THR A 178 -0.33 8.43 -20.52
CA THR A 178 -0.68 9.86 -20.49
C THR A 178 0.56 10.69 -20.29
N GLU A 179 0.50 11.96 -20.71
CA GLU A 179 1.55 12.95 -20.47
C GLU A 179 1.03 13.97 -19.47
N ALA A 180 1.71 14.14 -18.35
CA ALA A 180 1.35 15.10 -17.33
C ALA A 180 2.54 15.50 -16.46
N ARG A 181 2.44 16.68 -15.86
CA ARG A 181 3.34 17.13 -14.79
C ARG A 181 2.73 16.93 -13.41
N TYR A 182 1.42 17.14 -13.27
CA TYR A 182 0.73 17.07 -11.98
C TYR A 182 -0.18 15.86 -11.94
N ILE A 183 -0.14 15.15 -10.79
CA ILE A 183 -1.04 14.06 -10.48
C ILE A 183 -1.85 14.45 -9.26
N ARG A 184 -3.19 14.40 -9.36
CA ARG A 184 -4.08 14.50 -8.21
C ARG A 184 -4.63 13.13 -7.90
N TYR A 185 -4.37 12.66 -6.68
CA TYR A 185 -4.87 11.39 -6.19
C TYR A 185 -5.80 11.64 -5.02
N LYS A 186 -7.05 11.20 -5.14
CA LYS A 186 -8.08 11.41 -4.13
C LYS A 186 -8.70 10.08 -3.74
N ALA A 187 -8.65 9.76 -2.44
CA ALA A 187 -9.26 8.56 -1.89
C ALA A 187 -10.28 8.97 -0.83
N HIS A 188 -11.52 8.59 -1.06
CA HIS A 188 -12.64 8.92 -0.18
C HIS A 188 -12.73 7.94 0.98
N ARG A 189 -12.92 8.48 2.19
CA ARG A 189 -13.09 7.65 3.37
C ARG A 189 -14.32 6.76 3.25
N SER A 190 -14.26 5.60 3.86
CA SER A 190 -15.43 4.74 4.00
C SER A 190 -16.38 5.26 5.09
N LYS A 191 -17.64 4.85 5.02
CA LYS A 191 -18.62 5.08 6.08
C LYS A 191 -18.26 4.41 7.42
N TYR A 192 -17.38 3.42 7.39
CA TYR A 192 -16.89 2.70 8.57
C TYR A 192 -15.72 3.42 9.26
N SER A 193 -15.09 4.38 8.61
CA SER A 193 -14.04 5.22 9.20
C SER A 193 -14.70 6.22 10.16
N GLY A 194 -15.09 5.77 11.33
CA GLY A 194 -15.95 6.50 12.26
C GLY A 194 -15.25 7.43 13.25
N PHE A 195 -13.97 7.69 13.07
CA PHE A 195 -13.21 8.54 13.98
C PHE A 195 -12.50 9.65 13.25
#